data_13246cc0a55492617d16409e090b8a1b
#
_entry.id   13246cc0a55492617d16409e090b8a1b
#
_cell.length_a   1.000
_cell.length_b   1.000
_cell.length_c   1.000
_cell.angle_alpha   90.00
_cell.angle_beta   90.00
_cell.angle_gamma   90.00
#
_symmetry.space_group_name_H-M   'P 1'
#
loop_
_entity.id
_entity.type
_entity.pdbx_description
1 polymer ?
#
loop_
_entity_poly.entity_id
_entity_poly.type
_entity_poly.pdbx_seq_one_letter_code
_entity_poly.pdbx_strand_id
1 'polypeptide(L)' 'MRLENSELRAFRAVIEEGGFKRAAEALHISQSAVSQAVAGLEFKLEAPLVQRGKDLRLTEVGKRLFEHAVDV' A
#
# COMPACT_ATOMS: atom_id res chain seq x y z
N MET A 1 16.41 -7.55 -2.36
CA MET A 1 15.65 -6.28 -2.16
C MET A 1 15.03 -6.26 -0.77
N ARG A 2 15.22 -5.19 -0.07
CA ARG A 2 14.67 -5.06 1.27
C ARG A 2 13.52 -4.04 1.25
N LEU A 3 12.35 -4.46 1.74
CA LEU A 3 11.19 -3.59 1.82
C LEU A 3 11.15 -2.92 3.20
N GLU A 4 10.83 -1.63 3.20
CA GLU A 4 10.72 -0.89 4.44
C GLU A 4 9.42 -1.24 5.17
N ASN A 5 9.50 -1.39 6.48
CA ASN A 5 8.31 -1.68 7.29
C ASN A 5 7.25 -0.60 7.17
N SER A 6 7.68 0.66 7.09
CA SER A 6 6.74 1.78 6.96
C SER A 6 5.98 1.73 5.64
N GLU A 7 6.66 1.30 4.56
CA GLU A 7 6.02 1.16 3.25
C GLU A 7 4.99 0.04 3.26
N LEU A 8 5.35 -1.11 3.83
CA LEU A 8 4.43 -2.24 3.95
C LEU A 8 3.23 -1.89 4.81
N ARG A 9 3.47 -1.16 5.90
CA ARG A 9 2.41 -0.74 6.80
C ARG A 9 1.44 0.20 6.09
N ALA A 10 1.95 1.15 5.29
CA ALA A 10 1.11 2.06 4.55
C ALA A 10 0.28 1.32 3.50
N PHE A 11 0.91 0.42 2.75
CA PHE A 11 0.22 -0.38 1.75
C PHE A 11 -0.90 -1.20 2.39
N ARG A 12 -0.59 -1.88 3.49
CA ARG A 12 -1.57 -2.69 4.20
C ARG A 12 -2.74 -1.84 4.70
N ALA A 13 -2.44 -0.66 5.23
CA ALA A 13 -3.48 0.25 5.73
C ALA A 13 -4.41 0.70 4.60
N VAL A 14 -3.86 0.99 3.41
CA VAL A 14 -4.67 1.38 2.26
C VAL A 14 -5.70 0.30 1.94
N ILE A 15 -5.28 -0.94 1.98
CA ILE A 15 -6.17 -2.05 1.66
C ILE A 15 -7.18 -2.29 2.78
N GLU A 16 -6.72 -2.32 4.02
CA GLU A 16 -7.60 -2.60 5.16
C GLU A 16 -8.60 -1.48 5.42
N GLU A 17 -8.19 -0.23 5.22
CA GLU A 17 -9.07 0.92 5.44
C GLU A 17 -9.93 1.26 4.22
N GLY A 18 -9.58 0.72 3.07
CA GLY A 18 -10.36 0.91 1.87
C GLY A 18 -10.03 2.16 1.07
N GLY A 19 -8.88 2.79 1.33
CA GLY A 19 -8.48 3.97 0.56
C GLY A 19 -7.30 4.69 1.18
N PHE A 20 -6.72 5.59 0.39
CA PHE A 20 -5.53 6.33 0.81
C PHE A 20 -5.84 7.36 1.91
N LYS A 21 -6.97 8.04 1.81
CA LYS A 21 -7.36 9.03 2.80
C LYS A 21 -7.59 8.37 4.16
N ARG A 22 -8.34 7.28 4.17
CA ARG A 22 -8.63 6.55 5.40
C ARG A 22 -7.37 5.94 6.01
N ALA A 23 -6.47 5.44 5.17
CA ALA A 23 -5.20 4.93 5.63
C ALA A 23 -4.37 6.01 6.31
N ALA A 24 -4.34 7.21 5.71
CA ALA A 24 -3.63 8.34 6.29
C ALA A 24 -4.18 8.70 7.67
N GLU A 25 -5.49 8.72 7.79
CA GLU A 25 -6.16 9.01 9.06
C GLU A 25 -5.81 7.96 10.11
N ALA A 26 -5.86 6.69 9.73
CA ALA A 26 -5.57 5.59 10.64
C ALA A 26 -4.12 5.60 11.11
N LEU A 27 -3.20 6.00 10.25
CA LEU A 27 -1.77 6.02 10.56
C LEU A 27 -1.30 7.37 11.12
N HIS A 28 -2.18 8.36 11.17
CA HIS A 28 -1.85 9.72 11.64
C HIS A 28 -0.73 10.36 10.83
N ILE A 29 -0.78 10.19 9.51
CA ILE A 29 0.16 10.82 8.59
C ILE A 29 -0.63 11.43 7.44
N SER A 30 0.06 12.19 6.58
CA SER A 30 -0.61 12.82 5.44
C SER A 30 -0.94 11.79 4.36
N GLN A 31 -1.96 12.09 3.56
CA GLN A 31 -2.31 11.24 2.43
C GLN A 31 -1.16 11.18 1.43
N SER A 32 -0.45 12.30 1.27
CA SER A 32 0.73 12.35 0.42
C SER A 32 1.81 11.36 0.87
N ALA A 33 2.01 11.26 2.19
CA ALA A 33 2.99 10.32 2.74
C ALA A 33 2.59 8.87 2.46
N VAL A 34 1.30 8.55 2.56
CA VAL A 34 0.80 7.22 2.25
C VAL A 34 1.03 6.91 0.76
N SER A 35 0.69 7.86 -0.10
CA SER A 35 0.89 7.69 -1.55
C SER A 35 2.34 7.46 -1.91
N GLN A 36 3.25 8.22 -1.27
CA GLN A 36 4.68 8.08 -1.52
C GLN A 36 5.21 6.72 -1.05
N ALA A 37 4.71 6.25 0.09
CA ALA A 37 5.12 4.96 0.62
C ALA A 37 4.71 3.83 -0.32
N VAL A 38 3.47 3.86 -0.81
CA VAL A 38 2.99 2.85 -1.74
C VAL A 38 3.76 2.93 -3.07
N ALA A 39 3.99 4.16 -3.57
CA ALA A 39 4.76 4.36 -4.80
C ALA A 39 6.18 3.82 -4.64
N GLY A 40 6.78 3.97 -3.46
CA GLY A 40 8.10 3.43 -3.18
C GLY A 40 8.15 1.92 -3.29
N LEU A 41 7.11 1.23 -2.78
CA LEU A 41 7.01 -0.22 -2.93
C LEU A 41 6.86 -0.61 -4.40
N GLU A 42 5.99 0.10 -5.11
CA GLU A 42 5.77 -0.20 -6.54
C GLU A 42 7.05 -0.03 -7.33
N PHE A 43 7.82 1.00 -7.00
CA PHE A 43 9.11 1.23 -7.65
C PHE A 43 10.09 0.09 -7.37
N LYS A 44 10.20 -0.34 -6.12
CA LYS A 44 11.11 -1.41 -5.72
C LYS A 44 10.74 -2.75 -6.34
N LEU A 45 9.45 -3.00 -6.49
CA LEU A 45 8.95 -4.25 -7.05
C LEU A 45 8.80 -4.19 -8.57
N GLU A 46 8.97 -3.01 -9.14
CA GLU A 46 8.84 -2.75 -10.57
C GLU A 46 7.46 -3.20 -11.10
N ALA A 47 6.44 -3.03 -10.28
CA ALA A 47 5.09 -3.43 -10.63
C ALA A 47 4.07 -2.61 -9.85
N PRO A 48 2.91 -2.28 -10.46
CA PRO A 48 1.85 -1.63 -9.70
C PRO A 48 1.23 -2.60 -8.70
N LEU A 49 0.88 -2.10 -7.53
CA LEU A 49 0.26 -2.90 -6.47
C LEU A 49 -1.23 -2.64 -6.39
N VAL A 50 -1.66 -1.44 -6.75
CA VAL A 50 -3.06 -1.07 -6.72
C VAL A 50 -3.44 -0.40 -8.03
N GLN A 51 -4.69 -0.58 -8.44
CA GLN A 51 -5.29 0.13 -9.55
C GLN A 51 -6.13 1.25 -8.96
N ARG A 52 -5.82 2.48 -9.36
CA ARG A 52 -6.54 3.66 -8.88
C ARG A 52 -7.63 4.01 -9.87
N GLY A 53 -8.82 4.20 -9.38
CA GLY A 53 -9.98 4.52 -10.20
C GLY A 53 -11.15 4.76 -9.27
N LYS A 54 -12.37 4.45 -9.74
CA LYS A 54 -13.56 4.58 -8.91
C LYS A 54 -13.44 3.73 -7.65
N ASP A 55 -12.96 2.51 -7.81
CA ASP A 55 -12.81 1.58 -6.72
C ASP A 55 -11.35 1.20 -6.59
N LEU A 56 -10.89 1.09 -5.35
CA LEU A 56 -9.54 0.62 -5.06
C LEU A 56 -9.49 -0.88 -5.29
N ARG A 57 -8.57 -1.30 -6.16
CA ARG A 57 -8.40 -2.73 -6.45
C ARG A 57 -6.94 -3.12 -6.38
N LEU A 58 -6.69 -4.31 -5.89
CA LEU A 58 -5.35 -4.87 -5.88
C LEU A 58 -5.01 -5.50 -7.23
N THR A 59 -3.77 -5.31 -7.68
CA THR A 59 -3.23 -6.08 -8.80
C THR A 59 -2.87 -7.48 -8.30
N GLU A 60 -2.48 -8.37 -9.21
CA GLU A 60 -2.01 -9.69 -8.79
C GLU A 60 -0.80 -9.60 -7.88
N VAL A 61 0.13 -8.71 -8.22
CA VAL A 61 1.31 -8.48 -7.38
C VAL A 61 0.90 -7.94 -6.02
N GLY A 62 -0.06 -7.01 -6.01
CA GLY A 62 -0.57 -6.44 -4.78
C GLY A 62 -1.21 -7.48 -3.87
N LYS A 63 -1.98 -8.39 -4.45
CA LYS A 63 -2.61 -9.46 -3.69
C LYS A 63 -1.58 -10.35 -3.00
N ARG A 64 -0.55 -10.73 -3.73
CA ARG A 64 0.51 -11.58 -3.20
C ARG A 64 1.27 -10.89 -2.08
N LEU A 65 1.58 -9.63 -2.28
CA LEU A 65 2.28 -8.87 -1.26
C LEU A 65 1.43 -8.69 0.00
N PHE A 66 0.15 -8.41 -0.18
CA PHE A 66 -0.77 -8.24 0.94
C PHE A 66 -0.87 -9.51 1.78
N GLU A 67 -0.95 -10.66 1.13
CA GLU A 67 -1.00 -11.95 1.82
C GLU A 67 0.25 -12.16 2.67
N HIS A 68 1.42 -11.84 2.14
CA HIS A 68 2.68 -11.94 2.90
C HIS A 68 2.73 -10.95 4.05
N ALA A 69 2.24 -9.74 3.83
CA ALA A 69 2.27 -8.70 4.86
C ALA A 69 1.39 -9.07 6.06
N VAL A 70 0.31 -9.79 5.80
CA VAL A 70 -0.62 -10.20 6.86
C VAL A 70 -0.04 -11.38 7.65
N ASP A 71 0.73 -12.23 7.00
CA ASP A 71 1.29 -13.44 7.63
C ASP A 71 2.53 -13.17 8.48
N VAL A 72 3.09 -11.99 8.45
CA VAL A 72 4.31 -11.66 9.20
C VAL A 72 4.02 -11.15 10.63
#